data_a7ef61f4e9b454cda8e1d244da2a6848
#
_entry.id   a7ef61f4e9b454cda8e1d244da2a6848
#
_cell.length_a   1.000
_cell.length_b   1.000
_cell.length_c   1.000
_cell.angle_alpha   90.00
_cell.angle_beta   90.00
_cell.angle_gamma   90.00
#
_symmetry.space_group_name_H-M   'P 1'
#
loop_
_entity.id
_entity.type
_entity.pdbx_description
1 polymer ?
#
loop_
_entity_poly.entity_id
_entity_poly.type
_entity_poly.pdbx_seq_one_letter_code
_entity_poly.pdbx_strand_id
1 'polypeptide(L)'
;RIEACVPYAPAQGDWGDLKQDFGDRLIARLQNYVTGLDQSEIVRRYDYSPKDIEAKIPQMKRGSFKHGAYVMTQMGYSRPNVQCSAYRTPIDNLYVCGASTFPGGMITFGGGYNVARIVAQDLGFDIWWTEPESITAAREKGLVR
;
A
#
# COMPACT_ATOMS: atom_id res chain seq x y z
N ARG A 1 2.48 2.75 -15.68
CA ARG A 1 2.94 3.44 -14.46
C ARG A 1 4.34 2.97 -14.10
N ILE A 2 5.23 3.91 -13.83
CA ILE A 2 6.59 3.64 -13.35
C ILE A 2 6.66 4.07 -11.88
N GLU A 3 7.23 3.24 -11.02
CA GLU A 3 7.48 3.54 -9.62
C GLU A 3 8.95 3.33 -9.31
N ALA A 4 9.54 4.26 -8.57
CA ALA A 4 10.90 4.16 -8.08
C ALA A 4 10.95 4.52 -6.59
N CYS A 5 11.71 3.75 -5.82
CA CYS A 5 11.99 4.10 -4.43
C CYS A 5 13.04 5.21 -4.40
N VAL A 6 12.65 6.35 -3.87
CA VAL A 6 13.50 7.54 -3.78
C VAL A 6 13.46 8.13 -2.37
N PRO A 7 14.49 8.84 -1.92
CA PRO A 7 14.46 9.51 -0.62
C PRO A 7 13.44 10.65 -0.61
N TYR A 8 12.85 10.92 0.54
CA TYR A 8 11.93 12.05 0.72
C TYR A 8 12.60 13.40 0.44
N ALA A 9 13.82 13.57 0.91
CA ALA A 9 14.67 14.69 0.58
C ALA A 9 15.85 14.18 -0.26
N PRO A 10 16.08 14.72 -1.47
CA PRO A 10 17.25 14.37 -2.26
C PRO A 10 18.54 14.86 -1.56
N ALA A 11 19.66 14.20 -1.84
CA ALA A 11 20.96 14.59 -1.29
C ALA A 11 21.41 15.98 -1.77
N GLN A 12 20.98 16.38 -2.96
CA GLN A 12 21.26 17.69 -3.54
C GLN A 12 20.01 18.21 -4.25
N GLY A 13 19.76 19.51 -4.17
CA GLY A 13 18.63 20.16 -4.82
C GLY A 13 17.29 19.89 -4.14
N ASP A 14 16.21 20.14 -4.85
CA ASP A 14 14.84 19.91 -4.42
C ASP A 14 14.05 19.12 -5.47
N TRP A 15 13.04 18.36 -5.03
CA TRP A 15 12.17 17.62 -5.95
C TRP A 15 11.39 18.50 -6.92
N GLY A 16 11.16 19.78 -6.58
CA GLY A 16 10.57 20.75 -7.50
C GLY A 16 11.35 20.86 -8.80
N ASP A 17 12.67 20.88 -8.69
CA ASP A 17 13.60 21.04 -9.81
C ASP A 17 13.98 19.69 -10.44
N LEU A 18 14.12 18.65 -9.62
CA LEU A 18 14.73 17.39 -10.04
C LEU A 18 13.72 16.38 -10.63
N LYS A 19 12.44 16.47 -10.31
CA LYS A 19 11.47 15.40 -10.62
C LYS A 19 11.28 15.15 -12.11
N GLN A 20 11.32 16.20 -12.93
CA GLN A 20 11.16 16.04 -14.38
C GLN A 20 12.35 15.33 -14.99
N ASP A 21 13.58 15.79 -14.70
CA ASP A 21 14.81 15.14 -15.18
C ASP A 21 14.92 13.68 -14.69
N PHE A 22 14.55 13.44 -13.43
CA PHE A 22 14.52 12.09 -12.89
C PHE A 22 13.52 11.20 -13.62
N GLY A 23 12.33 11.73 -13.91
CA GLY A 23 11.32 11.03 -14.70
C GLY A 23 11.78 10.75 -16.14
N ASP A 24 12.46 11.69 -16.80
CA ASP A 24 13.04 11.50 -18.14
C ASP A 24 14.03 10.34 -18.15
N ARG A 25 14.90 10.28 -17.15
CA ARG A 25 15.84 9.16 -16.98
C ARG A 25 15.15 7.83 -16.73
N LEU A 26 14.04 7.81 -15.98
CA LEU A 26 13.24 6.59 -15.78
C LEU A 26 12.60 6.12 -17.09
N ILE A 27 12.05 7.03 -17.89
CA ILE A 27 11.47 6.70 -19.20
C ILE A 27 12.56 6.18 -20.13
N ALA A 28 13.68 6.87 -20.25
CA ALA A 28 14.80 6.45 -21.07
C ALA A 28 15.33 5.06 -20.66
N ARG A 29 15.35 4.77 -19.36
CA ARG A 29 15.72 3.44 -18.88
C ARG A 29 14.70 2.38 -19.25
N LEU A 30 13.40 2.70 -19.16
CA LEU A 30 12.32 1.77 -19.52
C LEU A 30 12.33 1.43 -21.01
N GLN A 31 12.66 2.39 -21.87
CA GLN A 31 12.78 2.20 -23.33
C GLN A 31 13.79 1.11 -23.72
N ASN A 32 14.76 0.82 -22.87
CA ASN A 32 15.71 -0.29 -23.09
C ASN A 32 15.06 -1.69 -22.94
N TYR A 33 13.87 -1.76 -22.33
CA TYR A 33 13.20 -3.03 -22.03
C TYR A 33 11.83 -3.16 -22.72
N VAL A 34 11.29 -2.06 -23.21
CA VAL A 34 9.95 -2.02 -23.83
C VAL A 34 10.10 -1.44 -25.23
N THR A 35 9.81 -2.26 -26.24
CA THR A 35 9.78 -1.82 -27.64
C THR A 35 8.51 -1.03 -27.94
N GLY A 36 8.62 0.00 -28.78
CA GLY A 36 7.47 0.84 -29.18
C GLY A 36 7.06 1.89 -28.13
N LEU A 37 7.89 2.14 -27.13
CA LEU A 37 7.71 3.25 -26.18
C LEU A 37 8.56 4.43 -26.61
N ASP A 38 8.16 5.11 -27.67
CA ASP A 38 8.80 6.34 -28.11
C ASP A 38 8.18 7.57 -27.44
N GLN A 39 8.91 8.68 -27.44
CA GLN A 39 8.41 9.93 -26.85
C GLN A 39 7.11 10.38 -27.48
N SER A 40 6.90 10.09 -28.78
CA SER A 40 5.66 10.39 -29.51
C SER A 40 4.45 9.58 -29.05
N GLU A 41 4.67 8.43 -28.41
CA GLU A 41 3.61 7.57 -27.87
C GLU A 41 3.11 8.03 -26.49
N ILE A 42 3.84 8.95 -25.86
CA ILE A 42 3.46 9.49 -24.54
C ILE A 42 2.42 10.59 -24.71
N VAL A 43 1.15 10.22 -24.62
CA VAL A 43 0.02 11.16 -24.75
C VAL A 43 0.01 12.16 -23.58
N ARG A 44 0.30 11.72 -22.38
CA ARG A 44 0.34 12.55 -21.17
C ARG A 44 1.19 11.94 -20.09
N ARG A 45 1.85 12.81 -19.32
CA ARG A 45 2.74 12.41 -18.23
C ARG A 45 2.47 13.24 -16.98
N TYR A 46 2.59 12.59 -15.83
CA TYR A 46 2.54 13.22 -14.52
C TYR A 46 3.66 12.64 -13.64
N ASP A 47 4.52 13.50 -13.15
CA ASP A 47 5.59 13.13 -12.23
C ASP A 47 5.23 13.57 -10.81
N TYR A 48 5.22 12.62 -9.90
CA TYR A 48 4.99 12.87 -8.48
C TYR A 48 6.22 12.49 -7.67
N SER A 49 6.76 13.46 -6.97
CA SER A 49 7.77 13.25 -5.93
C SER A 49 7.11 12.81 -4.61
N PRO A 50 7.88 12.30 -3.65
CA PRO A 50 7.35 12.02 -2.31
C PRO A 50 6.70 13.24 -1.64
N LYS A 51 7.22 14.44 -1.87
CA LYS A 51 6.64 15.71 -1.37
C LYS A 51 5.29 16.02 -2.03
N ASP A 52 5.16 15.79 -3.34
CA ASP A 52 3.89 15.98 -4.05
C ASP A 52 2.82 15.01 -3.56
N ILE A 53 3.20 13.75 -3.27
CA ILE A 53 2.30 12.74 -2.73
C ILE A 53 1.79 13.17 -1.34
N GLU A 54 2.69 13.56 -0.44
CA GLU A 54 2.32 14.02 0.90
C GLU A 54 1.46 15.30 0.86
N ALA A 55 1.79 16.24 -0.01
CA ALA A 55 1.01 17.47 -0.19
C ALA A 55 -0.42 17.18 -0.68
N LYS A 56 -0.57 16.21 -1.59
CA LYS A 56 -1.86 15.81 -2.14
C LYS A 56 -2.68 14.95 -1.18
N ILE A 57 -2.03 14.09 -0.43
CA ILE A 57 -2.64 13.16 0.54
C ILE A 57 -1.85 13.24 1.84
N PRO A 58 -2.23 14.16 2.76
CA PRO A 58 -1.45 14.43 3.98
C PRO A 58 -1.23 13.22 4.91
N GLN A 59 -2.07 12.18 4.79
CA GLN A 59 -1.91 10.93 5.53
C GLN A 59 -0.74 10.08 5.02
N MET A 60 -0.34 10.27 3.77
CA MET A 60 0.81 9.58 3.17
C MET A 60 2.12 10.28 3.56
N LYS A 61 2.43 10.27 4.85
CA LYS A 61 3.60 10.93 5.40
C LYS A 61 4.88 10.51 4.67
N ARG A 62 5.69 11.50 4.31
CA ARG A 62 6.93 11.35 3.54
C ARG A 62 6.72 10.63 2.18
N GLY A 63 5.51 10.74 1.61
CA GLY A 63 5.15 10.11 0.36
C GLY A 63 4.92 8.59 0.46
N SER A 64 4.80 8.05 1.67
CA SER A 64 4.59 6.61 1.87
C SER A 64 3.13 6.23 1.64
N PHE A 65 2.82 5.70 0.46
CA PHE A 65 1.49 5.14 0.16
C PHE A 65 1.20 3.82 0.89
N LYS A 66 2.21 3.25 1.53
CA LYS A 66 2.06 2.03 2.34
C LYS A 66 1.74 2.31 3.80
N HIS A 67 1.75 3.56 4.22
CA HIS A 67 1.65 4.04 5.59
C HIS A 67 2.64 3.36 6.56
N GLY A 68 3.26 4.13 7.42
CA GLY A 68 4.30 3.64 8.32
C GLY A 68 5.52 3.08 7.60
N ALA A 69 6.46 2.55 8.34
CA ALA A 69 7.68 1.94 7.83
C ALA A 69 7.52 0.42 7.69
N TYR A 70 8.22 -0.16 6.71
CA TYR A 70 8.33 -1.61 6.56
C TYR A 70 9.51 -2.13 7.38
N VAL A 71 9.40 -1.96 8.69
CA VAL A 71 10.37 -2.46 9.69
C VAL A 71 9.66 -3.40 10.64
N MET A 72 10.39 -4.28 11.30
CA MET A 72 9.82 -5.33 12.16
C MET A 72 8.85 -4.80 13.21
N THR A 73 9.14 -3.63 13.78
CA THR A 73 8.30 -2.97 14.80
C THR A 73 7.01 -2.34 14.26
N GLN A 74 6.84 -2.32 12.94
CA GLN A 74 5.66 -1.76 12.26
C GLN A 74 5.05 -2.73 11.24
N MET A 75 5.34 -4.03 11.39
CA MET A 75 4.82 -5.09 10.53
C MET A 75 4.09 -6.16 11.35
N GLY A 76 3.28 -6.97 10.71
CA GLY A 76 2.54 -8.05 11.33
C GLY A 76 1.70 -7.57 12.52
N TYR A 77 1.90 -8.16 13.68
CA TYR A 77 1.21 -7.82 14.92
C TYR A 77 1.51 -6.41 15.47
N SER A 78 2.55 -5.79 14.99
CA SER A 78 2.86 -4.40 15.39
C SER A 78 2.10 -3.36 14.57
N ARG A 79 1.21 -3.77 13.66
CA ARG A 79 0.54 -2.87 12.73
C ARG A 79 -0.98 -2.82 12.93
N PRO A 80 -1.57 -1.69 13.27
CA PRO A 80 -0.98 -0.38 13.59
C PRO A 80 -0.27 -0.38 14.94
N ASN A 81 -0.70 -1.23 15.85
CA ASN A 81 -0.13 -1.55 17.16
C ASN A 81 -0.67 -2.91 17.62
N VAL A 82 -0.10 -3.46 18.68
CA VAL A 82 -0.43 -4.81 19.16
C VAL A 82 -1.92 -4.95 19.54
N GLN A 83 -2.52 -3.93 20.12
CA GLN A 83 -3.92 -3.96 20.57
C GLN A 83 -4.91 -4.01 19.40
N CYS A 84 -4.56 -3.38 18.28
CA CYS A 84 -5.41 -3.29 17.09
C CYS A 84 -4.95 -4.19 15.94
N SER A 85 -4.00 -5.08 16.18
CA SER A 85 -3.41 -5.97 15.16
C SER A 85 -4.42 -6.94 14.54
N ALA A 86 -5.47 -7.29 15.28
CA ALA A 86 -6.59 -8.13 14.84
C ALA A 86 -7.80 -7.31 14.35
N TYR A 87 -7.59 -6.06 13.93
CA TYR A 87 -8.60 -5.13 13.41
C TYR A 87 -9.62 -4.62 14.44
N ARG A 88 -9.80 -5.28 15.56
CA ARG A 88 -10.61 -4.78 16.67
C ARG A 88 -9.85 -3.69 17.42
N THR A 89 -10.57 -2.72 17.98
CA THR A 89 -10.00 -1.72 18.86
C THR A 89 -10.43 -1.95 20.31
N PRO A 90 -9.81 -1.30 21.29
CA PRO A 90 -10.30 -1.31 22.67
C PRO A 90 -11.69 -0.65 22.87
N ILE A 91 -12.22 -0.02 21.84
CA ILE A 91 -13.55 0.60 21.86
C ILE A 91 -14.53 -0.38 21.22
N ASP A 92 -15.61 -0.72 21.94
CA ASP A 92 -16.62 -1.64 21.47
C ASP A 92 -17.23 -1.18 20.13
N ASN A 93 -17.39 -2.11 19.19
CA ASN A 93 -17.93 -1.90 17.86
C ASN A 93 -17.13 -0.95 16.97
N LEU A 94 -15.91 -0.58 17.37
CA LEU A 94 -14.99 0.20 16.54
C LEU A 94 -13.89 -0.71 15.97
N TYR A 95 -13.79 -0.74 14.65
CA TYR A 95 -12.81 -1.52 13.91
C TYR A 95 -11.89 -0.61 13.10
N VAL A 96 -10.68 -1.09 12.83
CA VAL A 96 -9.70 -0.39 12.00
C VAL A 96 -9.33 -1.24 10.78
N CYS A 97 -9.22 -0.59 9.62
CA CYS A 97 -8.70 -1.22 8.42
C CYS A 97 -7.96 -0.21 7.54
N GLY A 98 -7.44 -0.69 6.42
CA GLY A 98 -6.74 0.15 5.44
C GLY A 98 -5.23 -0.01 5.51
N ALA A 99 -4.52 0.95 4.92
CA ALA A 99 -3.07 0.86 4.74
C ALA A 99 -2.26 0.80 6.05
N SER A 100 -2.82 1.31 7.15
CA SER A 100 -2.17 1.31 8.47
C SER A 100 -2.31 -0.02 9.22
N THR A 101 -3.17 -0.93 8.76
CA THR A 101 -3.36 -2.26 9.36
C THR A 101 -2.60 -3.34 8.60
N PHE A 102 -2.50 -4.55 9.16
CA PHE A 102 -2.00 -5.72 8.43
C PHE A 102 -2.91 -6.01 7.21
N PRO A 103 -2.40 -6.40 6.06
CA PRO A 103 -0.99 -6.63 5.70
C PRO A 103 -0.22 -5.36 5.28
N GLY A 104 -0.79 -4.20 5.38
CA GLY A 104 -0.18 -2.94 5.02
C GLY A 104 -0.83 -2.29 3.79
N GLY A 105 -0.31 -1.12 3.40
CA GLY A 105 -0.76 -0.42 2.20
C GLY A 105 -0.37 -1.20 0.96
N MET A 106 -1.19 -1.10 -0.01
CA MET A 106 -1.14 -1.45 -1.44
C MET A 106 -2.60 -1.63 -1.92
N ILE A 107 -2.83 -1.74 -3.20
CA ILE A 107 -4.18 -1.99 -3.74
C ILE A 107 -4.43 -3.52 -3.73
N THR A 108 -4.53 -4.08 -2.55
CA THR A 108 -4.72 -5.53 -2.37
C THR A 108 -6.07 -5.87 -1.72
N PHE A 109 -6.79 -4.87 -1.25
CA PHE A 109 -8.03 -5.02 -0.47
C PHE A 109 -7.93 -5.94 0.78
N GLY A 110 -6.73 -6.44 1.09
CA GLY A 110 -6.53 -7.45 2.14
C GLY A 110 -7.02 -6.99 3.52
N GLY A 111 -6.73 -5.75 3.92
CA GLY A 111 -7.24 -5.21 5.20
C GLY A 111 -8.76 -5.13 5.25
N GLY A 112 -9.41 -4.69 4.14
CA GLY A 112 -10.87 -4.64 4.04
C GLY A 112 -11.51 -6.03 4.09
N TYR A 113 -10.96 -6.98 3.35
CA TYR A 113 -11.43 -8.37 3.35
C TYR A 113 -11.36 -8.99 4.75
N ASN A 114 -10.23 -8.82 5.42
CA ASN A 114 -10.02 -9.39 6.76
C ASN A 114 -10.97 -8.77 7.79
N VAL A 115 -11.11 -7.43 7.80
CA VAL A 115 -11.98 -6.76 8.76
C VAL A 115 -13.46 -7.07 8.52
N ALA A 116 -13.88 -7.17 7.27
CA ALA A 116 -15.27 -7.52 6.94
C ALA A 116 -15.67 -8.87 7.54
N ARG A 117 -14.78 -9.86 7.49
CA ARG A 117 -15.01 -11.17 8.12
C ARG A 117 -15.12 -11.07 9.63
N ILE A 118 -14.26 -10.29 10.26
CA ILE A 118 -14.25 -10.09 11.71
C ILE A 118 -15.52 -9.38 12.17
N VAL A 119 -15.94 -8.33 11.46
CA VAL A 119 -17.17 -7.60 11.77
C VAL A 119 -18.39 -8.50 11.61
N ALA A 120 -18.46 -9.30 10.53
CA ALA A 120 -19.55 -10.26 10.34
C ALA A 120 -19.63 -11.27 11.49
N GLN A 121 -18.48 -11.83 11.90
CA GLN A 121 -18.44 -12.76 13.03
C GLN A 121 -18.89 -12.12 14.34
N ASP A 122 -18.42 -10.91 14.65
CA ASP A 122 -18.74 -10.22 15.91
C ASP A 122 -20.21 -9.81 15.99
N LEU A 123 -20.80 -9.45 14.86
CA LEU A 123 -22.22 -9.05 14.78
C LEU A 123 -23.18 -10.21 14.48
N GLY A 124 -22.68 -11.44 14.33
CA GLY A 124 -23.48 -12.62 14.04
C GLY A 124 -24.09 -12.64 12.64
N PHE A 125 -23.47 -11.99 11.68
CA PHE A 125 -23.88 -12.03 10.28
C PHE A 125 -23.30 -13.24 9.56
N ASP A 126 -24.07 -13.86 8.71
CA ASP A 126 -23.60 -14.90 7.81
C ASP A 126 -22.65 -14.31 6.77
N ILE A 127 -21.53 -14.99 6.56
CA ILE A 127 -20.58 -14.63 5.52
C ILE A 127 -21.12 -15.12 4.18
N TRP A 128 -21.51 -14.18 3.32
CA TRP A 128 -22.15 -14.46 2.03
C TRP A 128 -21.15 -14.70 0.87
N TRP A 129 -19.87 -14.33 1.06
CA TRP A 129 -18.83 -14.55 0.04
C TRP A 129 -18.11 -15.88 0.25
N THR A 130 -17.71 -16.49 -0.86
CA THR A 130 -16.92 -17.72 -0.84
C THR A 130 -15.46 -17.41 -0.54
N GLU A 131 -14.87 -18.16 0.36
CA GLU A 131 -13.43 -18.06 0.64
C GLU A 131 -12.63 -18.54 -0.59
N PRO A 132 -11.55 -17.84 -0.97
CA PRO A 132 -10.69 -18.29 -2.08
C PRO A 132 -10.14 -19.70 -1.82
N GLU A 133 -10.10 -20.55 -2.85
CA GLU A 133 -9.63 -21.95 -2.76
C GLU A 133 -8.22 -22.06 -2.16
N SER A 134 -7.33 -21.09 -2.46
CA SER A 134 -5.99 -21.03 -1.90
C SER A 134 -5.98 -20.88 -0.37
N ILE A 135 -6.95 -20.17 0.20
CA ILE A 135 -7.10 -19.99 1.64
C ILE A 135 -7.70 -21.24 2.27
N THR A 136 -8.71 -21.82 1.65
CA THR A 136 -9.28 -23.09 2.09
C THR A 136 -8.23 -24.19 2.13
N ALA A 137 -7.46 -24.35 1.07
CA ALA A 137 -6.35 -25.31 1.01
C ALA A 137 -5.25 -25.04 2.04
N ALA A 138 -4.95 -23.77 2.31
CA ALA A 138 -3.98 -23.41 3.36
C ALA A 138 -4.51 -23.74 4.77
N ARG A 139 -5.80 -23.58 5.01
CA ARG A 139 -6.47 -23.95 6.26
C ARG A 139 -6.47 -25.44 6.49
N GLU A 140 -6.79 -26.24 5.47
CA GLU A 140 -6.75 -27.70 5.51
C GLU A 140 -5.33 -28.22 5.84
N LYS A 141 -4.31 -27.51 5.39
CA LYS A 141 -2.91 -27.80 5.72
C LYS A 141 -2.45 -27.23 7.07
N GLY A 142 -3.33 -26.60 7.84
CA GLY A 142 -2.99 -25.99 9.12
C GLY A 142 -2.05 -24.76 9.03
N LEU A 143 -1.92 -24.16 7.85
CA LEU A 143 -1.04 -22.99 7.62
C LEU A 143 -1.72 -21.66 8.01
N VAL A 144 -3.04 -21.62 8.07
CA VAL A 144 -3.83 -20.47 8.51
C VAL A 144 -4.96 -20.93 9.43
N ARG A 145 -5.37 -20.09 10.37
CA ARG A 145 -6.47 -20.33 11.32
C ARG A 145 -7.77 -19.68 10.85
#